data_177758bdf79e1263a68c8016079d06e9
#
_entry.id   177758bdf79e1263a68c8016079d06e9
#
_cell.length_a   1.000
_cell.length_b   1.000
_cell.length_c   1.000
_cell.angle_alpha   90.00
_cell.angle_beta   90.00
_cell.angle_gamma   90.00
#
_symmetry.space_group_name_H-M   'P 1'
#
loop_
_entity.id
_entity.type
_entity.pdbx_description
1 polymer ?
#
loop_
_entity_poly.entity_id
_entity_poly.type
_entity_poly.pdbx_seq_one_letter_code
_entity_poly.pdbx_strand_id
1 'polypeptide(L)'
;EDLLDIDSKERPEEDLLERFHSEHADEESSAMAVARWYFRMINSERVLEEKVALFWHNRFATGNDTFSKNVMMWAHLEMLRDHGMGNFRTILQQLSRDPAMIWWLDQQTNHKGAINENYGRELLELFSMGRGNYTEDDVQAAALAFTGWTIDQSIPRYPNGMWDLSFVYREEDHDHTEKTFLGRTGDLNGDDII
;
A
#
# COMPACT_ATOMS: atom_id res chain seq x y z
N GLU A 1 8.73 8.34 27.86
CA GLU A 1 7.28 8.09 28.13
C GLU A 1 6.39 8.91 27.20
N ASP A 2 6.70 10.19 26.99
CA ASP A 2 5.90 11.10 26.14
C ASP A 2 5.85 10.70 24.65
N LEU A 3 6.88 10.08 24.10
CA LEU A 3 6.91 9.65 22.68
C LEU A 3 5.98 8.46 22.39
N LEU A 4 5.66 7.66 23.39
CA LEU A 4 4.80 6.46 23.25
C LEU A 4 3.32 6.78 23.48
N ASP A 5 3.00 7.93 24.05
CA ASP A 5 1.63 8.38 24.30
C ASP A 5 1.09 9.10 23.05
N ILE A 6 0.85 8.31 21.99
CA ILE A 6 0.38 8.82 20.70
C ILE A 6 -1.09 9.21 20.76
N ASP A 7 -1.90 8.45 21.49
CA ASP A 7 -3.35 8.63 21.51
C ASP A 7 -3.80 9.93 22.21
N SER A 8 -2.96 10.48 23.08
CA SER A 8 -3.21 11.78 23.73
C SER A 8 -2.87 12.98 22.87
N LYS A 9 -2.23 12.77 21.70
CA LYS A 9 -1.72 13.82 20.83
C LYS A 9 -2.57 13.97 19.57
N GLU A 10 -2.74 15.20 19.12
CA GLU A 10 -3.49 15.50 17.92
C GLU A 10 -2.62 15.35 16.66
N ARG A 11 -3.22 14.91 15.57
CA ARG A 11 -2.62 15.03 14.24
C ARG A 11 -2.70 16.48 13.79
N PRO A 12 -1.72 17.02 13.03
CA PRO A 12 -1.82 18.36 12.48
C PRO A 12 -3.09 18.51 11.64
N GLU A 13 -3.75 19.65 11.72
CA GLU A 13 -4.89 19.95 10.85
C GLU A 13 -4.44 19.89 9.38
N GLU A 14 -5.10 19.06 8.59
CA GLU A 14 -4.71 18.80 7.20
C GLU A 14 -4.85 20.01 6.28
N ASP A 15 -5.80 20.87 6.57
CA ASP A 15 -6.10 22.07 5.81
C ASP A 15 -5.20 23.28 6.14
N LEU A 16 -4.29 23.18 7.13
CA LEU A 16 -3.36 24.26 7.45
C LEU A 16 -2.49 24.64 6.25
N LEU A 17 -1.98 23.66 5.52
CA LEU A 17 -1.22 23.91 4.30
C LEU A 17 -2.06 24.59 3.22
N GLU A 18 -3.27 24.14 2.99
CA GLU A 18 -4.19 24.72 2.01
C GLU A 18 -4.59 26.15 2.39
N ARG A 19 -4.82 26.43 3.67
CA ARG A 19 -5.17 27.77 4.16
C ARG A 19 -4.05 28.78 4.05
N PHE A 20 -2.81 28.38 4.30
CA PHE A 20 -1.67 29.28 4.35
C PHE A 20 -0.79 29.22 3.10
N HIS A 21 -0.87 28.14 2.35
CA HIS A 21 -0.05 27.86 1.18
C HIS A 21 -0.88 27.13 0.11
N SER A 22 -1.83 27.85 -0.47
CA SER A 22 -2.74 27.29 -1.49
C SER A 22 -2.01 26.74 -2.73
N GLU A 23 -0.79 27.21 -2.99
CA GLU A 23 0.12 26.68 -4.01
C GLU A 23 0.55 25.22 -3.73
N HIS A 24 0.42 24.74 -2.49
CA HIS A 24 0.73 23.37 -2.08
C HIS A 24 -0.49 22.45 -2.08
N ALA A 25 -1.66 22.96 -2.44
CA ALA A 25 -2.89 22.17 -2.60
C ALA A 25 -2.94 21.38 -3.92
N ASP A 26 -1.92 21.55 -4.80
CA ASP A 26 -1.82 20.80 -6.05
C ASP A 26 -1.45 19.34 -5.77
N GLU A 27 -2.47 18.49 -5.70
CA GLU A 27 -2.32 17.05 -5.46
C GLU A 27 -1.65 16.31 -6.63
N GLU A 28 -1.51 16.94 -7.78
CA GLU A 28 -0.85 16.37 -8.96
C GLU A 28 0.68 16.57 -8.92
N SER A 29 1.18 17.47 -8.08
CA SER A 29 2.60 17.78 -7.98
C SER A 29 3.32 16.90 -6.96
N SER A 30 4.29 16.09 -7.42
CA SER A 30 5.16 15.28 -6.54
C SER A 30 5.94 16.14 -5.55
N ALA A 31 6.36 17.36 -5.97
CA ALA A 31 7.06 18.28 -5.09
C ALA A 31 6.16 18.75 -3.93
N MET A 32 4.88 18.97 -4.22
CA MET A 32 3.89 19.37 -3.21
C MET A 32 3.57 18.24 -2.24
N ALA A 33 3.44 16.99 -2.73
CA ALA A 33 3.27 15.82 -1.88
C ALA A 33 4.44 15.65 -0.89
N VAL A 34 5.67 15.83 -1.37
CA VAL A 34 6.87 15.80 -0.52
C VAL A 34 6.88 16.97 0.48
N ALA A 35 6.56 18.17 0.05
CA ALA A 35 6.49 19.35 0.94
C ALA A 35 5.43 19.17 2.04
N ARG A 36 4.27 18.64 1.69
CA ARG A 36 3.18 18.30 2.63
C ARG A 36 3.62 17.27 3.65
N TRP A 37 4.36 16.25 3.25
CA TRP A 37 4.90 15.27 4.18
C TRP A 37 5.95 15.86 5.11
N TYR A 38 6.87 16.67 4.61
CA TYR A 38 7.83 17.40 5.47
C TYR A 38 7.13 18.33 6.46
N PHE A 39 6.10 19.04 6.01
CA PHE A 39 5.30 19.88 6.90
C PHE A 39 4.72 19.08 8.06
N ARG A 40 4.13 17.89 7.78
CA ARG A 40 3.63 17.00 8.82
C ARG A 40 4.72 16.53 9.76
N MET A 41 5.85 16.06 9.23
CA MET A 41 6.97 15.60 10.07
C MET A 41 7.48 16.68 11.03
N ILE A 42 7.43 17.94 10.61
CA ILE A 42 7.93 19.08 11.42
C ILE A 42 6.89 19.50 12.47
N ASN A 43 5.61 19.48 12.11
CA ASN A 43 4.55 20.08 12.93
C ASN A 43 3.72 19.07 13.71
N SER A 44 3.87 17.76 13.45
CA SER A 44 3.11 16.73 14.17
C SER A 44 3.60 16.58 15.61
N GLU A 45 2.66 16.58 16.54
CA GLU A 45 2.94 16.15 17.91
C GLU A 45 3.15 14.65 18.01
N ARG A 46 2.64 13.88 17.02
CA ARG A 46 2.80 12.42 16.89
C ARG A 46 4.11 12.04 16.19
N VAL A 47 5.23 12.53 16.70
CA VAL A 47 6.56 12.39 16.08
C VAL A 47 6.94 10.95 15.82
N LEU A 48 6.57 10.02 16.71
CA LEU A 48 6.86 8.59 16.54
C LEU A 48 6.06 7.97 15.39
N GLU A 49 4.79 8.35 15.24
CA GLU A 49 3.94 7.92 14.13
C GLU A 49 4.57 8.28 12.77
N GLU A 50 5.00 9.52 12.60
CA GLU A 50 5.66 9.98 11.36
C GLU A 50 7.00 9.25 11.10
N LYS A 51 7.79 8.99 12.14
CA LYS A 51 9.04 8.24 12.01
C LYS A 51 8.80 6.78 11.64
N VAL A 52 7.78 6.16 12.19
CA VAL A 52 7.43 4.77 11.88
C VAL A 52 6.82 4.67 10.49
N ALA A 53 5.99 5.63 10.08
CA ALA A 53 5.50 5.70 8.71
C ALA A 53 6.65 5.82 7.69
N LEU A 54 7.64 6.69 7.97
CA LEU A 54 8.85 6.81 7.15
C LEU A 54 9.67 5.51 7.11
N PHE A 55 9.81 4.82 8.26
CA PHE A 55 10.48 3.52 8.33
C PHE A 55 9.80 2.48 7.43
N TRP A 56 8.48 2.35 7.53
CA TRP A 56 7.72 1.42 6.72
C TRP A 56 7.72 1.77 5.24
N HIS A 57 7.59 3.06 4.89
CA HIS A 57 7.70 3.50 3.50
C HIS A 57 9.05 3.15 2.87
N ASN A 58 10.15 3.34 3.62
CA ASN A 58 11.47 2.90 3.16
C ASN A 58 11.59 1.37 3.04
N ARG A 59 10.87 0.62 3.87
CA ARG A 59 10.89 -0.84 3.88
C ARG A 59 10.06 -1.44 2.75
N PHE A 60 8.89 -0.88 2.48
CA PHE A 60 7.98 -1.34 1.43
C PHE A 60 8.25 -0.70 0.06
N ALA A 61 9.12 0.29 0.03
CA ALA A 61 9.78 0.85 -1.16
C ALA A 61 8.88 1.10 -2.39
N THR A 62 7.67 1.67 -2.19
CA THR A 62 6.87 2.18 -3.29
C THR A 62 7.44 3.49 -3.82
N GLY A 63 7.37 3.69 -5.13
CA GLY A 63 7.84 4.92 -5.78
C GLY A 63 6.77 5.60 -6.63
N ASN A 64 7.02 6.86 -6.96
CA ASN A 64 6.18 7.66 -7.85
C ASN A 64 6.98 8.06 -9.09
N ASP A 65 7.16 7.11 -10.03
CA ASP A 65 8.01 7.34 -11.21
C ASP A 65 7.24 7.66 -12.50
N THR A 66 5.93 7.44 -12.54
CA THR A 66 5.13 7.75 -13.74
C THR A 66 3.67 8.03 -13.42
N PHE A 67 3.17 9.16 -13.88
CA PHE A 67 1.75 9.57 -13.94
C PHE A 67 1.03 9.78 -12.59
N SER A 68 0.87 11.06 -12.22
CA SER A 68 -0.24 11.64 -11.40
C SER A 68 -0.81 10.75 -10.27
N LYS A 69 0.05 10.02 -9.56
CA LYS A 69 -0.37 9.11 -8.50
C LYS A 69 -0.02 9.61 -7.12
N ASN A 70 0.16 10.92 -7.00
CA ASN A 70 0.42 11.54 -5.70
C ASN A 70 -0.70 11.26 -4.70
N VAL A 71 -1.96 11.19 -5.18
CA VAL A 71 -3.12 10.80 -4.37
C VAL A 71 -2.96 9.38 -3.81
N MET A 72 -2.51 8.42 -4.65
CA MET A 72 -2.25 7.05 -4.17
C MET A 72 -1.08 7.00 -3.19
N MET A 73 0.00 7.74 -3.46
CA MET A 73 1.14 7.82 -2.55
C MET A 73 0.74 8.46 -1.22
N TRP A 74 -0.14 9.46 -1.26
CA TRP A 74 -0.66 10.06 -0.04
C TRP A 74 -1.50 9.06 0.75
N ALA A 75 -2.43 8.34 0.10
CA ALA A 75 -3.21 7.28 0.72
C ALA A 75 -2.32 6.15 1.29
N HIS A 76 -1.24 5.78 0.58
CA HIS A 76 -0.23 4.84 1.07
C HIS A 76 0.42 5.33 2.38
N LEU A 77 0.81 6.61 2.45
CA LEU A 77 1.40 7.18 3.67
C LEU A 77 0.39 7.25 4.82
N GLU A 78 -0.87 7.57 4.54
CA GLU A 78 -1.93 7.53 5.56
C GLU A 78 -2.14 6.09 6.09
N MET A 79 -2.18 5.11 5.20
CA MET A 79 -2.27 3.70 5.60
C MET A 79 -1.10 3.30 6.52
N LEU A 80 0.12 3.76 6.23
CA LEU A 80 1.28 3.48 7.09
C LEU A 80 1.21 4.21 8.44
N ARG A 81 0.63 5.41 8.51
CA ARG A 81 0.38 6.13 9.77
C ARG A 81 -0.67 5.41 10.62
N ASP A 82 -1.75 4.98 9.99
CA ASP A 82 -2.88 4.36 10.70
C ASP A 82 -2.53 2.97 11.24
N HIS A 83 -1.71 2.23 10.53
CA HIS A 83 -1.43 0.83 10.86
C HIS A 83 0.02 0.55 11.29
N GLY A 84 0.95 1.46 11.00
CA GLY A 84 2.39 1.24 11.18
C GLY A 84 2.84 0.95 12.60
N MET A 85 2.11 1.45 13.61
CA MET A 85 2.35 1.17 15.02
C MET A 85 1.63 -0.10 15.53
N GLY A 86 0.85 -0.74 14.66
CA GLY A 86 -0.01 -1.87 15.01
C GLY A 86 0.61 -3.24 14.74
N ASN A 87 -0.24 -4.19 14.45
CA ASN A 87 0.14 -5.57 14.17
C ASN A 87 0.72 -5.70 12.76
N PHE A 88 1.87 -6.38 12.64
CA PHE A 88 2.56 -6.55 11.36
C PHE A 88 1.70 -7.28 10.30
N ARG A 89 0.93 -8.28 10.69
CA ARG A 89 -0.02 -8.95 9.77
C ARG A 89 -1.03 -7.96 9.20
N THR A 90 -1.58 -7.08 10.03
CA THR A 90 -2.49 -6.03 9.59
C THR A 90 -1.82 -5.09 8.60
N ILE A 91 -0.56 -4.70 8.84
CA ILE A 91 0.19 -3.85 7.90
C ILE A 91 0.31 -4.56 6.55
N LEU A 92 0.69 -5.83 6.51
CA LEU A 92 0.80 -6.59 5.26
C LEU A 92 -0.55 -6.74 4.54
N GLN A 93 -1.64 -6.96 5.28
CA GLN A 93 -2.98 -7.03 4.70
C GLN A 93 -3.42 -5.69 4.08
N GLN A 94 -3.13 -4.57 4.74
CA GLN A 94 -3.42 -3.24 4.20
C GLN A 94 -2.52 -2.92 3.01
N LEU A 95 -1.23 -3.26 3.09
CA LEU A 95 -0.26 -3.10 2.01
C LEU A 95 -0.68 -3.87 0.74
N SER A 96 -1.20 -5.09 0.90
CA SER A 96 -1.68 -5.92 -0.22
C SER A 96 -2.92 -5.33 -0.92
N ARG A 97 -3.66 -4.49 -0.23
CA ARG A 97 -4.84 -3.77 -0.74
C ARG A 97 -4.55 -2.33 -1.11
N ASP A 98 -3.33 -1.88 -0.89
CA ASP A 98 -2.94 -0.51 -1.17
C ASP A 98 -2.81 -0.27 -2.69
N PRO A 99 -3.56 0.67 -3.27
CA PRO A 99 -3.51 0.95 -4.70
C PRO A 99 -2.13 1.33 -5.21
N ALA A 100 -1.33 2.04 -4.41
CA ALA A 100 0.04 2.42 -4.79
C ALA A 100 0.93 1.19 -4.92
N MET A 101 0.84 0.24 -3.99
CA MET A 101 1.59 -1.01 -4.00
C MET A 101 1.14 -1.94 -5.13
N ILE A 102 -0.17 -2.10 -5.32
CA ILE A 102 -0.75 -2.91 -6.42
C ILE A 102 -0.21 -2.41 -7.76
N TRP A 103 -0.18 -1.09 -7.94
CA TRP A 103 0.36 -0.49 -9.17
C TRP A 103 1.87 -0.65 -9.28
N TRP A 104 2.60 -0.42 -8.20
CA TRP A 104 4.07 -0.45 -8.18
C TRP A 104 4.64 -1.81 -8.56
N LEU A 105 3.98 -2.88 -8.14
CA LEU A 105 4.39 -4.26 -8.39
C LEU A 105 3.58 -4.95 -9.50
N ASP A 106 2.84 -4.18 -10.32
CA ASP A 106 2.05 -4.69 -11.45
C ASP A 106 1.02 -5.76 -11.06
N GLN A 107 0.59 -5.78 -9.79
CA GLN A 107 -0.39 -6.76 -9.29
C GLN A 107 -1.73 -6.67 -10.04
N GLN A 108 -2.11 -5.50 -10.56
CA GLN A 108 -3.29 -5.32 -11.40
C GLN A 108 -3.23 -6.10 -12.72
N THR A 109 -2.07 -6.63 -13.10
CA THR A 109 -1.89 -7.51 -14.27
C THR A 109 -1.90 -9.00 -13.92
N ASN A 110 -2.08 -9.33 -12.65
CA ASN A 110 -2.13 -10.71 -12.16
C ASN A 110 -3.54 -11.28 -12.30
N HIS A 111 -3.77 -12.09 -13.34
CA HIS A 111 -5.06 -12.62 -13.73
C HIS A 111 -5.10 -14.13 -13.69
N LYS A 112 -6.29 -14.69 -13.54
CA LYS A 112 -6.54 -16.12 -13.75
C LYS A 112 -6.06 -16.53 -15.13
N GLY A 113 -5.13 -17.50 -15.18
CA GLY A 113 -4.53 -17.99 -16.41
C GLY A 113 -3.43 -17.13 -17.03
N ALA A 114 -3.10 -15.99 -16.41
CA ALA A 114 -1.99 -15.13 -16.78
C ALA A 114 -1.37 -14.50 -15.51
N ILE A 115 -0.75 -15.36 -14.69
CA ILE A 115 -0.20 -14.95 -13.39
C ILE A 115 0.98 -14.02 -13.53
N ASN A 116 1.05 -13.04 -12.61
CA ASN A 116 2.20 -12.20 -12.37
C ASN A 116 2.73 -12.46 -10.95
N GLU A 117 3.95 -12.97 -10.85
CA GLU A 117 4.55 -13.39 -9.57
C GLU A 117 5.15 -12.22 -8.78
N ASN A 118 5.23 -11.03 -9.36
CA ASN A 118 6.03 -9.94 -8.82
C ASN A 118 5.62 -9.60 -7.38
N TYR A 119 4.35 -9.33 -7.14
CA TYR A 119 3.85 -9.03 -5.79
C TYR A 119 4.08 -10.19 -4.81
N GLY A 120 3.73 -11.43 -5.21
CA GLY A 120 3.91 -12.62 -4.37
C GLY A 120 5.37 -12.83 -3.98
N ARG A 121 6.30 -12.63 -4.91
CA ARG A 121 7.74 -12.72 -4.68
C ARG A 121 8.21 -11.65 -3.69
N GLU A 122 7.85 -10.39 -3.91
CA GLU A 122 8.27 -9.29 -3.03
C GLU A 122 7.67 -9.41 -1.63
N LEU A 123 6.44 -9.89 -1.51
CA LEU A 123 5.84 -10.19 -0.22
C LEU A 123 6.67 -11.18 0.60
N LEU A 124 7.15 -12.25 -0.03
CA LEU A 124 7.96 -13.26 0.64
C LEU A 124 9.41 -12.81 0.83
N GLU A 125 10.03 -12.23 -0.18
CA GLU A 125 11.44 -11.89 -0.21
C GLU A 125 11.79 -10.64 0.60
N LEU A 126 11.10 -9.52 0.32
CA LEU A 126 11.45 -8.21 0.88
C LEU A 126 10.58 -7.81 2.06
N PHE A 127 9.29 -8.17 2.03
CA PHE A 127 8.35 -7.63 3.01
C PHE A 127 8.18 -8.51 4.24
N SER A 128 8.42 -9.83 4.15
CA SER A 128 8.15 -10.72 5.28
C SER A 128 9.30 -11.69 5.61
N MET A 129 9.53 -12.74 4.83
CA MET A 129 10.30 -13.90 5.23
C MET A 129 11.80 -13.80 4.95
N GLY A 130 12.19 -13.10 3.88
CA GLY A 130 13.57 -13.08 3.39
C GLY A 130 13.95 -14.31 2.58
N ARG A 131 15.00 -14.16 1.75
CA ARG A 131 15.49 -15.22 0.86
C ARG A 131 15.85 -16.49 1.63
N GLY A 132 15.54 -17.64 1.03
CA GLY A 132 15.88 -18.96 1.55
C GLY A 132 14.87 -19.56 2.54
N ASN A 133 13.80 -18.82 2.87
CA ASN A 133 12.75 -19.30 3.77
C ASN A 133 11.46 -19.70 3.05
N TYR A 134 11.46 -19.70 1.72
CA TYR A 134 10.36 -20.11 0.85
C TYR A 134 10.93 -20.75 -0.43
N THR A 135 10.10 -21.40 -1.21
CA THR A 135 10.42 -22.02 -2.50
C THR A 135 9.83 -21.24 -3.66
N GLU A 136 10.25 -21.52 -4.89
CA GLU A 136 9.60 -20.96 -6.09
C GLU A 136 8.13 -21.43 -6.23
N ASP A 137 7.82 -22.65 -5.77
CA ASP A 137 6.43 -23.14 -5.74
C ASP A 137 5.57 -22.32 -4.78
N ASP A 138 6.14 -21.84 -3.65
CA ASP A 138 5.43 -20.93 -2.73
C ASP A 138 5.17 -19.55 -3.38
N VAL A 139 6.14 -19.05 -4.17
CA VAL A 139 5.95 -17.80 -4.93
C VAL A 139 4.81 -17.94 -5.94
N GLN A 140 4.79 -19.04 -6.68
CA GLN A 140 3.73 -19.33 -7.64
C GLN A 140 2.37 -19.49 -6.96
N ALA A 141 2.33 -20.19 -5.84
CA ALA A 141 1.11 -20.35 -5.04
C ALA A 141 0.59 -19.00 -4.51
N ALA A 142 1.48 -18.13 -4.05
CA ALA A 142 1.12 -16.78 -3.64
C ALA A 142 0.57 -15.96 -4.82
N ALA A 143 1.22 -16.00 -5.99
CA ALA A 143 0.74 -15.31 -7.19
C ALA A 143 -0.66 -15.77 -7.58
N LEU A 144 -0.91 -17.08 -7.61
CA LEU A 144 -2.25 -17.65 -7.88
C LEU A 144 -3.28 -17.19 -6.84
N ALA A 145 -2.93 -17.14 -5.56
CA ALA A 145 -3.79 -16.72 -4.48
C ALA A 145 -4.15 -15.21 -4.53
N PHE A 146 -3.29 -14.38 -5.09
CA PHE A 146 -3.54 -12.94 -5.28
C PHE A 146 -4.20 -12.61 -6.62
N THR A 147 -4.51 -13.57 -7.49
CA THR A 147 -5.32 -13.31 -8.69
C THR A 147 -6.67 -12.71 -8.34
N GLY A 148 -7.15 -11.77 -9.16
CA GLY A 148 -8.38 -11.02 -8.89
C GLY A 148 -8.22 -9.86 -7.90
N TRP A 149 -7.10 -9.74 -7.19
CA TRP A 149 -6.78 -8.57 -6.36
C TRP A 149 -6.25 -7.45 -7.25
N THR A 150 -7.04 -6.41 -7.42
CA THR A 150 -6.75 -5.34 -8.38
C THR A 150 -7.24 -3.99 -7.87
N ILE A 151 -7.13 -2.98 -8.71
CA ILE A 151 -7.66 -1.64 -8.45
C ILE A 151 -8.82 -1.34 -9.38
N ASP A 152 -9.84 -0.71 -8.84
CA ASP A 152 -10.89 -0.11 -9.65
C ASP A 152 -10.46 1.31 -10.04
N GLN A 153 -10.54 1.57 -11.33
CA GLN A 153 -10.28 2.88 -11.89
C GLN A 153 -11.62 3.52 -12.20
N SER A 154 -12.16 4.25 -11.22
CA SER A 154 -13.39 5.00 -11.46
C SER A 154 -13.20 5.98 -12.62
N ILE A 155 -14.24 6.14 -13.43
CA ILE A 155 -14.24 7.16 -14.51
C ILE A 155 -13.95 8.52 -13.88
N PRO A 156 -13.01 9.32 -14.44
CA PRO A 156 -12.67 10.63 -13.87
C PRO A 156 -13.94 11.47 -13.69
N ARG A 157 -14.16 11.96 -12.48
CA ARG A 157 -15.24 12.92 -12.26
C ARG A 157 -14.86 14.25 -12.92
N TYR A 158 -15.42 14.51 -14.08
CA TYR A 158 -15.31 15.83 -14.72
C TYR A 158 -15.86 16.92 -13.76
N PRO A 159 -15.20 18.08 -13.59
CA PRO A 159 -14.12 18.62 -14.44
C PRO A 159 -12.69 18.40 -13.91
N ASN A 160 -12.50 17.82 -12.73
CA ASN A 160 -11.21 17.91 -12.04
C ASN A 160 -10.31 16.67 -12.19
N GLY A 161 -10.68 15.66 -12.98
CA GLY A 161 -9.81 14.53 -13.33
C GLY A 161 -9.24 13.71 -12.17
N MET A 162 -9.78 13.86 -10.96
CA MET A 162 -9.33 13.11 -9.80
C MET A 162 -9.70 11.64 -9.96
N TRP A 163 -8.68 10.79 -9.98
CA TRP A 163 -8.81 9.35 -10.03
C TRP A 163 -8.88 8.82 -8.61
N ASP A 164 -10.04 8.41 -8.20
CA ASP A 164 -10.22 7.65 -6.96
C ASP A 164 -9.94 6.18 -7.28
N LEU A 165 -8.71 5.75 -6.97
CA LEU A 165 -8.27 4.37 -7.18
C LEU A 165 -8.44 3.63 -5.87
N SER A 166 -9.31 2.64 -5.85
CA SER A 166 -9.57 1.81 -4.69
C SER A 166 -9.28 0.34 -4.99
N PHE A 167 -8.94 -0.40 -3.95
CA PHE A 167 -8.82 -1.84 -4.02
C PHE A 167 -10.16 -2.46 -4.39
N VAL A 168 -10.12 -3.45 -5.29
CA VAL A 168 -11.26 -4.32 -5.60
C VAL A 168 -10.80 -5.76 -5.72
N TYR A 169 -11.59 -6.68 -5.19
CA TYR A 169 -11.45 -8.10 -5.45
C TYR A 169 -12.46 -8.53 -6.52
N ARG A 170 -11.96 -9.11 -7.61
CA ARG A 170 -12.76 -9.64 -8.72
C ARG A 170 -12.76 -11.16 -8.64
N GLU A 171 -13.82 -11.70 -8.09
CA GLU A 171 -14.02 -13.15 -7.90
C GLU A 171 -13.91 -13.93 -9.20
N GLU A 172 -14.46 -13.39 -10.29
CA GLU A 172 -14.43 -14.01 -11.62
C GLU A 172 -13.01 -14.14 -12.20
N ASP A 173 -12.08 -13.31 -11.73
CA ASP A 173 -10.68 -13.31 -12.15
C ASP A 173 -9.76 -14.03 -11.14
N HIS A 174 -10.32 -14.57 -10.07
CA HIS A 174 -9.57 -15.37 -9.10
C HIS A 174 -9.38 -16.80 -9.56
N ASP A 175 -8.19 -17.35 -9.32
CA ASP A 175 -7.86 -18.75 -9.57
C ASP A 175 -8.26 -19.62 -8.37
N HIS A 176 -9.31 -20.40 -8.52
CA HIS A 176 -9.86 -21.31 -7.50
C HIS A 176 -9.22 -22.72 -7.51
N THR A 177 -8.12 -22.91 -8.22
CA THR A 177 -7.41 -24.19 -8.15
C THR A 177 -6.81 -24.42 -6.75
N GLU A 178 -6.66 -25.67 -6.37
CA GLU A 178 -5.97 -26.03 -5.13
C GLU A 178 -4.50 -25.58 -5.20
N LYS A 179 -4.05 -24.87 -4.18
CA LYS A 179 -2.70 -24.34 -4.04
C LYS A 179 -2.05 -24.89 -2.78
N THR A 180 -0.76 -25.14 -2.82
CA THR A 180 0.02 -25.46 -1.62
C THR A 180 1.00 -24.33 -1.34
N PHE A 181 0.82 -23.67 -0.20
CA PHE A 181 1.66 -22.56 0.25
C PHE A 181 2.20 -22.84 1.65
N LEU A 182 3.53 -22.88 1.80
CA LEU A 182 4.22 -23.18 3.06
C LEU A 182 3.68 -24.44 3.77
N GLY A 183 3.34 -25.46 2.99
CA GLY A 183 2.80 -26.76 3.48
C GLY A 183 1.29 -26.76 3.81
N ARG A 184 0.59 -25.65 3.64
CA ARG A 184 -0.87 -25.57 3.73
C ARG A 184 -1.48 -25.69 2.34
N THR A 185 -2.40 -26.62 2.16
CA THR A 185 -3.08 -26.90 0.87
C THR A 185 -4.55 -26.52 0.94
N GLY A 186 -5.08 -25.89 -0.12
CA GLY A 186 -6.48 -25.51 -0.25
C GLY A 186 -6.76 -24.56 -1.40
N ASP A 187 -7.99 -24.13 -1.54
CA ASP A 187 -8.36 -22.97 -2.37
C ASP A 187 -8.01 -21.69 -1.58
N LEU A 188 -6.75 -21.30 -1.70
CA LEU A 188 -6.20 -20.17 -0.93
C LEU A 188 -6.38 -18.87 -1.70
N ASN A 189 -6.73 -17.81 -0.98
CA ASN A 189 -6.74 -16.44 -1.48
C ASN A 189 -5.66 -15.57 -0.81
N GLY A 190 -5.54 -14.30 -1.20
CA GLY A 190 -4.51 -13.40 -0.68
C GLY A 190 -4.50 -13.26 0.85
N ASP A 191 -5.65 -13.31 1.52
CA ASP A 191 -5.73 -13.26 3.00
C ASP A 191 -5.19 -14.53 3.66
N ASP A 192 -5.23 -15.66 2.98
CA ASP A 192 -4.67 -16.93 3.45
C ASP A 192 -3.15 -16.99 3.34
N ILE A 193 -2.57 -16.19 2.44
CA ILE A 193 -1.11 -16.07 2.25
C ILE A 193 -0.48 -15.22 3.37
N ILE A 194 -1.19 -14.23 3.88
CA ILE A 194 -0.73 -13.30 4.91
C ILE A 194 -1.11 -13.83 6.30
#